data_a0e6368ddc352e3161982f73ddb3a43c
#
_entry.id   a0e6368ddc352e3161982f73ddb3a43c
#
_cell.length_a   1.000
_cell.length_b   1.000
_cell.length_c   1.000
_cell.angle_alpha   90.00
_cell.angle_beta   90.00
_cell.angle_gamma   90.00
#
_symmetry.space_group_name_H-M   'P 1'
#
loop_
_entity.id
_entity.type
_entity.pdbx_description
1 polymer ?
#
loop_
_entity_poly.entity_id
_entity_poly.type
_entity_poly.pdbx_seq_one_letter_code
_entity_poly.pdbx_strand_id
1 'polypeptide(L)'
;MIARVWYGWTSCENAEKYEKLLREEVLLEIAQRSIPGYKGAELFVRESDKDEMEFITLLRFETLDAVKIFAGKDYEQPVIPPDARRLLKRHSEWSRHYKIVPLN
;
A
#
# COMPACT_ATOMS: atom_id res chain seq x y z
N MET A 1 -9.63 11.32 -9.21
CA MET A 1 -9.27 10.11 -8.42
C MET A 1 -7.76 9.94 -8.41
N ILE A 2 -7.21 9.67 -7.25
CA ILE A 2 -5.76 9.53 -7.05
C ILE A 2 -5.45 8.09 -6.63
N ALA A 3 -4.42 7.51 -7.23
CA ALA A 3 -3.86 6.22 -6.80
C ALA A 3 -2.58 6.48 -6.02
N ARG A 4 -2.54 5.99 -4.79
CA ARG A 4 -1.34 5.99 -3.97
C ARG A 4 -0.70 4.62 -4.09
N VAL A 5 0.52 4.56 -4.62
CA VAL A 5 1.19 3.30 -4.97
C VAL A 5 2.49 3.14 -4.18
N TRP A 6 2.70 1.96 -3.63
CA TRP A 6 3.90 1.65 -2.88
C TRP A 6 4.33 0.21 -3.11
N TYR A 7 5.63 -0.01 -3.17
CA TYR A 7 6.20 -1.33 -3.44
C TYR A 7 6.90 -1.87 -2.20
N GLY A 8 6.68 -3.15 -1.91
CA GLY A 8 7.40 -3.86 -0.87
C GLY A 8 7.83 -5.22 -1.38
N TRP A 9 8.94 -5.74 -0.87
CA TRP A 9 9.47 -7.06 -1.26
C TRP A 9 9.73 -7.89 -0.03
N THR A 10 9.34 -9.16 -0.10
CA THR A 10 9.56 -10.12 0.99
C THR A 10 10.37 -11.29 0.46
N SER A 11 10.90 -12.11 1.39
CA SER A 11 11.34 -13.43 1.02
C SER A 11 10.12 -14.27 0.64
N CYS A 12 10.32 -15.36 -0.11
CA CYS A 12 9.22 -16.27 -0.40
C CYS A 12 8.65 -16.88 0.89
N GLU A 13 9.50 -17.09 1.89
CA GLU A 13 9.07 -17.61 3.19
C GLU A 13 8.11 -16.66 3.92
N ASN A 14 8.34 -15.35 3.84
CA ASN A 14 7.51 -14.36 4.52
C ASN A 14 6.31 -13.87 3.70
N ALA A 15 6.25 -14.23 2.43
CA ALA A 15 5.24 -13.69 1.52
C ALA A 15 3.80 -13.95 1.98
N GLU A 16 3.51 -15.18 2.38
CA GLU A 16 2.16 -15.53 2.83
C GLU A 16 1.76 -14.78 4.10
N LYS A 17 2.69 -14.66 5.03
CA LYS A 17 2.46 -13.92 6.27
C LYS A 17 2.21 -12.44 5.98
N TYR A 18 2.97 -11.87 5.06
CA TYR A 18 2.84 -10.46 4.70
C TYR A 18 1.49 -10.19 4.00
N GLU A 19 1.12 -11.04 3.05
CA GLU A 19 -0.17 -10.92 2.38
C GLU A 19 -1.33 -10.99 3.38
N LYS A 20 -1.27 -11.95 4.29
CA LYS A 20 -2.31 -12.12 5.31
C LYS A 20 -2.39 -10.88 6.22
N LEU A 21 -1.23 -10.37 6.64
CA LEU A 21 -1.17 -9.17 7.47
C LEU A 21 -1.82 -7.97 6.77
N LEU A 22 -1.50 -7.76 5.50
CA LEU A 22 -2.10 -6.65 4.74
C LEU A 22 -3.59 -6.82 4.58
N ARG A 23 -4.02 -8.01 4.17
CA ARG A 23 -5.43 -8.27 3.87
C ARG A 23 -6.31 -8.26 5.12
N GLU A 24 -5.86 -8.87 6.19
CA GLU A 24 -6.69 -9.07 7.38
C GLU A 24 -6.53 -8.00 8.45
N GLU A 25 -5.43 -7.24 8.45
CA GLU A 25 -5.19 -6.23 9.47
C GLU A 25 -4.97 -4.84 8.89
N VAL A 26 -3.93 -4.64 8.10
CA VAL A 26 -3.54 -3.29 7.65
C VAL A 26 -4.59 -2.64 6.76
N LEU A 27 -4.95 -3.29 5.67
CA LEU A 27 -5.91 -2.72 4.71
C LEU A 27 -7.33 -2.71 5.28
N LEU A 28 -7.66 -3.70 6.08
CA LEU A 28 -8.96 -3.75 6.75
C LEU A 28 -9.09 -2.59 7.75
N GLU A 29 -8.07 -2.33 8.54
CA GLU A 29 -8.06 -1.23 9.50
C GLU A 29 -8.22 0.11 8.80
N ILE A 30 -7.50 0.31 7.69
CA ILE A 30 -7.63 1.54 6.91
C ILE A 30 -9.07 1.73 6.43
N ALA A 31 -9.68 0.67 5.91
CA ALA A 31 -11.08 0.74 5.47
C ALA A 31 -12.04 1.09 6.61
N GLN A 32 -11.75 0.59 7.80
CA GLN A 32 -12.60 0.82 8.98
C GLN A 32 -12.45 2.22 9.59
N ARG A 33 -11.41 2.97 9.22
CA ARG A 33 -11.21 4.33 9.75
C ARG A 33 -12.21 5.34 9.19
N SER A 34 -12.95 5.00 8.15
CA SER A 34 -13.89 5.89 7.49
C SER A 34 -13.23 7.21 7.07
N ILE A 35 -12.06 7.12 6.47
CA ILE A 35 -11.32 8.28 6.01
C ILE A 35 -12.06 8.97 4.88
N PRO A 36 -12.37 10.28 5.01
CA PRO A 36 -13.07 11.00 3.95
C PRO A 36 -12.30 10.91 2.62
N GLY A 37 -12.99 10.51 1.55
CA GLY A 37 -12.40 10.40 0.22
C GLY A 37 -11.63 9.11 -0.05
N TYR A 38 -11.49 8.22 0.91
CA TYR A 38 -10.88 6.91 0.67
C TYR A 38 -11.86 6.02 -0.11
N LYS A 39 -11.39 5.40 -1.19
CA LYS A 39 -12.25 4.64 -2.12
C LYS A 39 -11.90 3.18 -2.25
N GLY A 40 -10.96 2.68 -1.46
CA GLY A 40 -10.61 1.27 -1.47
C GLY A 40 -9.15 1.01 -1.82
N ALA A 41 -8.79 -0.27 -1.80
CA ALA A 41 -7.42 -0.71 -2.00
C ALA A 41 -7.35 -1.93 -2.91
N GLU A 42 -6.20 -2.10 -3.54
CA GLU A 42 -5.88 -3.30 -4.29
C GLU A 42 -4.47 -3.73 -3.93
N LEU A 43 -4.24 -5.02 -3.93
CA LEU A 43 -2.94 -5.60 -3.65
C LEU A 43 -2.52 -6.46 -4.83
N PHE A 44 -1.33 -6.21 -5.37
CA PHE A 44 -0.79 -6.97 -6.48
C PHE A 44 0.43 -7.73 -5.98
N VAL A 45 0.50 -9.01 -6.31
CA VAL A 45 1.57 -9.88 -5.82
C VAL A 45 2.16 -10.66 -6.99
N ARG A 46 3.49 -10.70 -7.09
CA ARG A 46 4.15 -11.55 -8.06
C ARG A 46 5.51 -12.03 -7.56
N GLU A 47 5.98 -13.14 -8.09
CA GLU A 47 7.35 -13.57 -7.88
C GLU A 47 8.26 -12.68 -8.71
N SER A 48 9.14 -11.92 -8.05
CA SER A 48 9.98 -10.95 -8.75
C SER A 48 11.38 -11.47 -9.03
N ASP A 49 11.85 -12.39 -8.19
CA ASP A 49 13.15 -13.01 -8.34
C ASP A 49 13.11 -14.38 -7.65
N LYS A 50 14.21 -15.11 -7.72
CA LYS A 50 14.31 -16.50 -7.27
C LYS A 50 13.79 -16.75 -5.85
N ASP A 51 14.11 -15.88 -4.91
CA ASP A 51 13.68 -16.00 -3.52
C ASP A 51 12.93 -14.77 -3.05
N GLU A 52 12.27 -14.07 -3.95
CA GLU A 52 11.66 -12.79 -3.63
C GLU A 52 10.29 -12.63 -4.23
N MET A 53 9.36 -12.11 -3.42
CA MET A 53 8.02 -11.76 -3.86
C MET A 53 7.84 -10.26 -3.81
N GLU A 54 7.23 -9.70 -4.83
CA GLU A 54 6.93 -8.28 -4.93
C GLU A 54 5.47 -8.04 -4.62
N PHE A 55 5.22 -7.03 -3.79
CA PHE A 55 3.88 -6.61 -3.42
C PHE A 55 3.71 -5.15 -3.80
N ILE A 56 2.64 -4.85 -4.53
CA ILE A 56 2.27 -3.47 -4.83
C ILE A 56 0.96 -3.19 -4.10
N THR A 57 1.00 -2.20 -3.23
CA THR A 57 -0.21 -1.74 -2.55
C THR A 57 -0.70 -0.48 -3.25
N LEU A 58 -1.96 -0.49 -3.68
CA LEU A 58 -2.58 0.64 -4.33
C LEU A 58 -3.81 1.06 -3.52
N LEU A 59 -3.79 2.30 -3.03
CA LEU A 59 -4.94 2.88 -2.33
C LEU A 59 -5.55 3.95 -3.22
N ARG A 60 -6.88 3.97 -3.31
CA ARG A 60 -7.59 4.96 -4.12
C ARG A 60 -8.23 6.02 -3.24
N PHE A 61 -8.04 7.27 -3.61
CA PHE A 61 -8.60 8.44 -2.93
C PHE A 61 -9.25 9.36 -3.95
N GLU A 62 -10.30 10.06 -3.52
CA GLU A 62 -10.97 11.02 -4.40
C GLU A 62 -10.05 12.17 -4.81
N THR A 63 -9.27 12.68 -3.86
CA THR A 63 -8.43 13.87 -4.03
C THR A 63 -7.11 13.71 -3.33
N LEU A 64 -6.16 14.57 -3.68
CA LEU A 64 -4.89 14.63 -2.96
C LEU A 64 -5.09 15.09 -1.51
N ASP A 65 -6.08 15.94 -1.26
CA ASP A 65 -6.38 16.36 0.12
C ASP A 65 -6.78 15.15 0.98
N ALA A 66 -7.52 14.20 0.42
CA ALA A 66 -7.87 12.96 1.13
C ALA A 66 -6.61 12.15 1.46
N VAL A 67 -5.64 12.12 0.56
CA VAL A 67 -4.34 11.46 0.81
C VAL A 67 -3.66 12.10 2.01
N LYS A 68 -3.68 13.44 2.09
CA LYS A 68 -3.05 14.18 3.19
C LYS A 68 -3.74 13.91 4.52
N ILE A 69 -5.05 13.73 4.52
CA ILE A 69 -5.80 13.35 5.72
C ILE A 69 -5.33 11.98 6.21
N PHE A 70 -5.12 11.05 5.28
CA PHE A 70 -4.64 9.70 5.61
C PHE A 70 -3.19 9.67 6.07
N ALA A 71 -2.29 10.29 5.29
CA ALA A 71 -0.85 10.12 5.46
C ALA A 71 -0.16 11.30 6.16
N GLY A 72 -0.86 12.41 6.32
CA GLY A 72 -0.31 13.60 6.96
C GLY A 72 0.36 14.54 5.97
N LYS A 73 1.05 15.54 6.52
CA LYS A 73 1.69 16.61 5.75
C LYS A 73 2.76 16.08 4.79
N ASP A 74 3.56 15.12 5.26
CA ASP A 74 4.60 14.49 4.46
C ASP A 74 4.04 13.23 3.79
N TYR A 75 3.01 13.41 2.99
CA TYR A 75 2.22 12.30 2.45
C TYR A 75 2.99 11.39 1.50
N GLU A 76 4.14 11.81 1.00
CA GLU A 76 4.96 10.94 0.15
C GLU A 76 5.73 9.90 0.97
N GLN A 77 5.83 10.07 2.27
CA GLN A 77 6.45 9.08 3.13
C GLN A 77 5.50 7.89 3.30
N PRO A 78 6.03 6.66 3.19
CA PRO A 78 5.18 5.48 3.38
C PRO A 78 4.78 5.32 4.85
N VAL A 79 3.58 4.80 5.05
CA VAL A 79 3.08 4.45 6.38
C VAL A 79 3.26 2.95 6.54
N ILE A 80 4.29 2.54 7.28
CA ILE A 80 4.64 1.12 7.40
C ILE A 80 4.46 0.69 8.86
N PRO A 81 3.43 -0.13 9.15
CA PRO A 81 3.27 -0.68 10.51
C PRO A 81 4.49 -1.53 10.90
N PRO A 82 4.85 -1.56 12.19
CA PRO A 82 6.02 -2.34 12.64
C PRO A 82 5.99 -3.80 12.23
N ASP A 83 4.84 -4.45 12.30
CA ASP A 83 4.72 -5.86 11.92
C ASP A 83 5.00 -6.08 10.45
N ALA A 84 4.54 -5.16 9.59
CA ALA A 84 4.82 -5.23 8.15
C ALA A 84 6.31 -5.01 7.89
N ARG A 85 6.92 -4.05 8.56
CA ARG A 85 8.35 -3.75 8.41
C ARG A 85 9.21 -4.97 8.72
N ARG A 86 8.85 -5.75 9.72
CA ARG A 86 9.61 -6.95 10.10
C ARG A 86 9.61 -8.04 9.03
N LEU A 87 8.58 -8.09 8.20
CA LEU A 87 8.45 -9.10 7.16
C LEU A 87 9.09 -8.69 5.84
N LEU A 88 9.32 -7.39 5.65
CA LEU A 88 9.87 -6.85 4.41
C LEU A 88 11.40 -6.99 4.35
N LYS A 89 11.90 -7.41 3.19
CA LYS A 89 13.34 -7.39 2.88
C LYS A 89 13.78 -5.97 2.52
N ARG A 90 12.95 -5.30 1.72
CA ARG A 90 13.16 -3.94 1.26
C ARG A 90 11.84 -3.36 0.82
N HIS A 91 11.80 -2.07 0.62
CA HIS A 91 10.58 -1.38 0.19
C HIS A 91 10.92 -0.07 -0.49
N SER A 92 9.95 0.49 -1.21
CA SER A 92 10.11 1.82 -1.79
C SER A 92 10.31 2.84 -0.66
N GLU A 93 11.21 3.76 -0.88
CA GLU A 93 11.47 4.84 0.07
C GLU A 93 10.31 5.81 0.15
N TRP A 94 9.59 5.98 -0.96
CA TRP A 94 8.49 6.94 -1.07
C TRP A 94 7.24 6.27 -1.62
N SER A 95 6.08 6.76 -1.19
CA SER A 95 4.82 6.46 -1.87
C SER A 95 4.67 7.41 -3.05
N ARG A 96 4.16 6.89 -4.16
CA ARG A 96 3.94 7.69 -5.38
C ARG A 96 2.45 7.89 -5.60
N HIS A 97 2.08 9.06 -6.08
CA HIS A 97 0.69 9.41 -6.31
C HIS A 97 0.46 9.70 -7.78
N TYR A 98 -0.56 9.08 -8.33
CA TYR A 98 -0.89 9.17 -9.75
C TYR A 98 -2.33 9.59 -9.91
N LYS A 99 -2.59 10.43 -10.90
CA LYS A 99 -3.94 10.73 -11.32
C LYS A 99 -4.47 9.51 -12.06
N ILE A 100 -5.65 9.03 -11.68
CA ILE A 100 -6.33 7.96 -12.41
C ILE A 100 -7.12 8.63 -13.54
N VAL A 101 -6.77 8.31 -14.78
CA VAL A 101 -7.43 8.86 -15.96
C VAL A 101 -8.50 7.88 -16.43
N PRO A 102 -9.79 8.28 -16.45
CA PRO A 102 -10.83 7.40 -16.97
C PRO A 102 -10.64 7.18 -18.48
N LEU A 103 -10.78 5.94 -18.90
CA LEU A 103 -10.66 5.55 -20.30
C LEU A 103 -12.00 4.98 -20.76
N ASN A 104 -12.55 5.57 -21.80
CA ASN A 104 -13.83 5.14 -22.36
C ASN A 104 -13.68 4.72 -23.81
#